data_70c90ff2102f5aa0e311c33d10cb6be9
#
_entry.id   70c90ff2102f5aa0e311c33d10cb6be9
#
_cell.length_a   1.000
_cell.length_b   1.000
_cell.length_c   1.000
_cell.angle_alpha   90.00
_cell.angle_beta   90.00
_cell.angle_gamma   90.00
#
_symmetry.space_group_name_H-M   'P 1'
#
loop_
_entity.id
_entity.type
_entity.pdbx_description
1 polymer ?
#
loop_
_entity_poly.entity_id
_entity_poly.type
_entity_poly.pdbx_seq_one_letter_code
_entity_poly.pdbx_strand_id
1 'polypeptide(L)'
;MKRILQKILGALALSAALPTLAAINPIRLDTVGYLPELPKVASIAASCTNFQIIRASDRKIIFSGQARGPITNADTGENLFLADFSACREPGIFQLEVSGVGRSPTFEIGNRAFTEAYRTTMLGMYLWRCGTAVSATFDGKTFAHAACHTNDARLDFVGGTGARNANGGWHDAGDYNKYVVNAGVSVGVLLRAWEDFGGALAKVKLQLPPDHSGLPDFLREVKWELDWLLTMQAPDGSVYHKISTVRFGAFIFPEAETAPRYFVPWGSAATADFAAMMAMAARDFQKFDPGFASQCLAAAQKSYQFLLKNPLNHPADQSEFSTGTYAVRDRDARLWAAAELWETTGDADCLRDFEQRANWAGGQFDVSWDYGNVKNLGELTYLFSTRNGRDTNLVATVQRNLIATADGMVATAAAHGYARPLGDRYSWGGNGTVARLAVVLHAAEKISPQSAYRATALDAVHYLLGRNSFGRSFVTGIGFEPPLHPHDRFSAALNLGVPCPGRLVGGPQPHANDWQDLERDYTRNEIAINWNTALIYALAEFLPAKTAANQK
;
A
#
# COMPACT_ATOMS: atom_id res chain seq x y z
N MET A 1 -28.30 26.41 -75.19
CA MET A 1 -27.46 27.32 -74.43
C MET A 1 -27.42 26.82 -72.98
N LYS A 2 -26.39 26.09 -72.64
CA LYS A 2 -26.19 25.51 -71.27
C LYS A 2 -25.03 26.23 -70.61
N ARG A 3 -25.25 26.91 -69.46
CA ARG A 3 -24.20 27.46 -68.59
C ARG A 3 -23.88 26.43 -67.55
N ILE A 4 -22.59 26.01 -67.50
CA ILE A 4 -22.01 25.12 -66.55
C ILE A 4 -21.58 25.97 -65.35
N LEU A 5 -22.13 25.71 -64.17
CA LEU A 5 -21.63 26.23 -62.87
C LEU A 5 -20.58 25.28 -62.30
N GLN A 6 -19.33 25.71 -62.28
CA GLN A 6 -18.29 25.03 -61.51
C GLN A 6 -18.43 25.42 -60.03
N LYS A 7 -18.66 24.43 -59.16
CA LYS A 7 -18.53 24.55 -57.70
C LYS A 7 -17.09 24.20 -57.32
N ILE A 8 -16.38 25.16 -56.78
CA ILE A 8 -15.09 24.97 -56.15
C ILE A 8 -15.36 24.45 -54.72
N LEU A 9 -15.04 23.18 -54.45
CA LEU A 9 -14.95 22.65 -53.07
C LEU A 9 -13.57 23.00 -52.53
N GLY A 10 -13.48 23.97 -51.61
CA GLY A 10 -12.33 24.20 -50.79
C GLY A 10 -12.30 23.18 -49.63
N ALA A 11 -11.40 22.21 -49.69
CA ALA A 11 -11.11 21.33 -48.58
C ALA A 11 -10.29 22.08 -47.52
N LEU A 12 -10.91 22.47 -46.42
CA LEU A 12 -10.17 22.87 -45.20
C LEU A 12 -9.60 21.59 -44.57
N ALA A 13 -8.29 21.39 -44.74
CA ALA A 13 -7.55 20.41 -43.96
C ALA A 13 -7.40 20.96 -42.52
N LEU A 14 -8.25 20.51 -41.59
CA LEU A 14 -8.00 20.66 -40.17
C LEU A 14 -6.81 19.75 -39.83
N SER A 15 -5.62 20.30 -39.74
CA SER A 15 -4.49 19.62 -39.10
C SER A 15 -4.76 19.59 -37.59
N ALA A 16 -5.33 18.49 -37.08
CA ALA A 16 -5.32 18.19 -35.68
C ALA A 16 -3.86 18.00 -35.27
N ALA A 17 -3.27 18.99 -34.62
CA ALA A 17 -2.00 18.83 -33.94
C ALA A 17 -2.20 17.77 -32.86
N LEU A 18 -1.62 16.59 -33.04
CA LEU A 18 -1.49 15.60 -31.97
C LEU A 18 -0.75 16.31 -30.82
N PRO A 19 -1.25 16.19 -29.57
CA PRO A 19 -0.51 16.71 -28.44
C PRO A 19 0.85 16.02 -28.43
N THR A 20 1.93 16.78 -28.58
CA THR A 20 3.29 16.30 -28.34
C THR A 20 3.33 15.87 -26.88
N LEU A 21 3.48 14.58 -26.61
CA LEU A 21 3.82 14.08 -25.28
C LEU A 21 5.02 14.91 -24.79
N ALA A 22 4.84 15.64 -23.70
CA ALA A 22 5.94 16.37 -23.08
C ALA A 22 7.06 15.35 -22.81
N ALA A 23 8.28 15.67 -23.26
CA ALA A 23 9.42 14.79 -23.05
C ALA A 23 9.61 14.59 -21.54
N ILE A 24 9.69 13.33 -21.11
CA ILE A 24 9.89 13.00 -19.69
C ILE A 24 11.20 13.66 -19.22
N ASN A 25 11.17 14.37 -18.08
CA ASN A 25 12.36 14.99 -17.50
C ASN A 25 13.44 13.92 -17.31
N PRO A 26 14.65 14.07 -17.87
CA PRO A 26 15.70 13.07 -17.72
C PRO A 26 16.24 12.93 -16.30
N ILE A 27 15.99 13.90 -15.41
CA ILE A 27 16.42 13.86 -14.01
C ILE A 27 15.30 13.28 -13.17
N ARG A 28 15.48 12.04 -12.70
CA ARG A 28 14.52 11.24 -11.94
C ARG A 28 14.92 11.22 -10.48
N LEU A 29 14.07 11.72 -9.60
CA LEU A 29 14.33 11.79 -8.17
C LEU A 29 13.01 11.73 -7.39
N ASP A 30 13.07 11.52 -6.08
CA ASP A 30 11.92 11.68 -5.23
C ASP A 30 11.46 13.14 -5.24
N THR A 31 10.25 13.35 -5.70
CA THR A 31 9.70 14.70 -5.89
C THR A 31 8.97 15.23 -4.65
N VAL A 32 8.85 14.41 -3.60
CA VAL A 32 8.38 14.80 -2.26
C VAL A 32 9.55 15.32 -1.44
N GLY A 33 10.61 14.51 -1.28
CA GLY A 33 11.79 15.00 -0.60
C GLY A 33 12.68 13.92 0.00
N TYR A 34 13.62 14.40 0.81
CA TYR A 34 14.70 13.60 1.40
C TYR A 34 14.92 13.96 2.86
N LEU A 35 15.31 12.96 3.66
CA LEU A 35 15.75 13.17 5.04
C LEU A 35 17.22 13.59 5.07
N PRO A 36 17.62 14.60 5.87
CA PRO A 36 18.98 15.16 5.86
C PRO A 36 20.07 14.12 6.10
N GLU A 37 19.85 13.17 7.01
CA GLU A 37 20.86 12.20 7.45
C GLU A 37 20.87 10.88 6.65
N LEU A 38 19.91 10.69 5.71
CA LEU A 38 19.81 9.47 4.92
C LEU A 38 20.34 9.67 3.49
N PRO A 39 20.61 8.59 2.75
CA PRO A 39 21.07 8.65 1.37
C PRO A 39 20.11 9.46 0.48
N LYS A 40 20.66 10.26 -0.42
CA LYS A 40 19.95 11.11 -1.38
C LYS A 40 20.57 10.93 -2.75
N VAL A 41 19.86 10.20 -3.62
CA VAL A 41 20.37 9.86 -4.96
C VAL A 41 19.29 10.13 -6.00
N ALA A 42 19.68 10.81 -7.09
CA ALA A 42 18.88 10.94 -8.29
C ALA A 42 19.43 10.05 -9.41
N SER A 43 18.55 9.58 -10.30
CA SER A 43 18.90 8.84 -11.51
C SER A 43 18.70 9.74 -12.72
N ILE A 44 19.72 9.87 -13.57
CA ILE A 44 19.74 10.79 -14.72
C ILE A 44 19.80 9.97 -15.99
N ALA A 45 18.75 10.04 -16.82
CA ALA A 45 18.63 9.35 -18.10
C ALA A 45 19.25 10.15 -19.25
N ALA A 46 20.40 10.78 -18.99
CA ALA A 46 21.20 11.52 -19.96
C ALA A 46 22.67 11.46 -19.57
N SER A 47 23.56 11.47 -20.54
CA SER A 47 25.00 11.49 -20.25
C SER A 47 25.37 12.77 -19.52
N CYS A 48 26.02 12.64 -18.37
CA CYS A 48 26.50 13.77 -17.57
C CYS A 48 27.69 13.36 -16.72
N THR A 49 28.50 14.36 -16.34
CA THR A 49 29.66 14.18 -15.46
C THR A 49 29.51 14.90 -14.15
N ASN A 50 28.84 16.06 -14.13
CA ASN A 50 28.68 16.90 -12.96
C ASN A 50 27.22 17.31 -12.77
N PHE A 51 26.85 17.55 -11.54
CA PHE A 51 25.55 18.09 -11.17
C PHE A 51 25.69 19.09 -10.02
N GLN A 52 24.64 19.88 -9.81
CA GLN A 52 24.55 20.84 -8.71
C GLN A 52 23.19 20.74 -8.02
N ILE A 53 23.19 20.97 -6.71
CA ILE A 53 21.98 21.20 -5.93
C ILE A 53 21.84 22.71 -5.74
N ILE A 54 20.72 23.25 -6.21
CA ILE A 54 20.44 24.68 -6.24
C ILE A 54 19.25 24.94 -5.32
N ARG A 55 19.39 25.91 -4.42
CA ARG A 55 18.25 26.35 -3.59
C ARG A 55 17.21 27.06 -4.47
N ALA A 56 15.94 26.64 -4.35
CA ALA A 56 14.89 27.13 -5.23
C ALA A 56 14.60 28.63 -5.08
N SER A 57 14.75 29.20 -3.87
CA SER A 57 14.39 30.59 -3.56
C SER A 57 15.34 31.65 -4.13
N ASP A 58 16.63 31.40 -4.12
CA ASP A 58 17.67 32.38 -4.47
C ASP A 58 18.65 31.90 -5.55
N ARG A 59 18.48 30.67 -6.04
CA ARG A 59 19.32 30.04 -7.06
C ARG A 59 20.78 29.82 -6.64
N LYS A 60 21.06 29.87 -5.36
CA LYS A 60 22.38 29.60 -4.80
C LYS A 60 22.74 28.14 -4.96
N ILE A 61 23.95 27.85 -5.45
CA ILE A 61 24.52 26.51 -5.46
C ILE A 61 24.87 26.14 -4.02
N ILE A 62 24.26 25.05 -3.52
CA ILE A 62 24.47 24.55 -2.16
C ILE A 62 25.44 23.36 -2.15
N PHE A 63 25.40 22.57 -3.22
CA PHE A 63 26.25 21.39 -3.35
C PHE A 63 26.63 21.19 -4.83
N SER A 64 27.83 20.68 -5.07
CA SER A 64 28.27 20.24 -6.40
C SER A 64 28.87 18.85 -6.28
N GLY A 65 28.57 17.99 -7.23
CA GLY A 65 29.01 16.60 -7.23
C GLY A 65 29.30 16.07 -8.63
N GLN A 66 29.91 14.89 -8.68
CA GLN A 66 30.12 14.13 -9.90
C GLN A 66 29.10 13.02 -10.01
N ALA A 67 28.51 12.84 -11.19
CA ALA A 67 27.63 11.72 -11.47
C ALA A 67 28.45 10.47 -11.75
N ARG A 68 27.98 9.32 -11.25
CA ARG A 68 28.58 8.00 -11.45
C ARG A 68 27.74 7.21 -12.45
N GLY A 69 28.36 6.53 -13.39
CA GLY A 69 27.67 5.69 -14.37
C GLY A 69 28.46 5.54 -15.66
N PRO A 70 27.86 5.05 -16.76
CA PRO A 70 26.45 4.65 -16.81
C PRO A 70 26.16 3.31 -16.12
N ILE A 71 24.94 3.17 -15.60
CA ILE A 71 24.34 1.89 -15.23
C ILE A 71 23.31 1.55 -16.31
N THR A 72 23.52 0.47 -17.01
CA THR A 72 22.54 -0.02 -18.01
C THR A 72 21.37 -0.67 -17.31
N ASN A 73 20.20 -0.09 -17.46
CA ASN A 73 18.94 -0.60 -16.89
C ASN A 73 18.18 -1.32 -18.00
N ALA A 74 18.39 -2.64 -18.10
CA ALA A 74 17.94 -3.45 -19.24
C ALA A 74 16.43 -3.48 -19.39
N ASP A 75 15.68 -3.44 -18.28
CA ASP A 75 14.22 -3.49 -18.25
C ASP A 75 13.55 -2.20 -18.78
N THR A 76 14.18 -1.04 -18.60
CA THR A 76 13.72 0.25 -19.15
C THR A 76 14.38 0.61 -20.47
N GLY A 77 15.50 -0.04 -20.83
CA GLY A 77 16.32 0.27 -22.01
C GLY A 77 17.16 1.55 -21.85
N GLU A 78 17.36 2.04 -20.62
CA GLU A 78 18.05 3.31 -20.34
C GLU A 78 19.45 3.09 -19.79
N ASN A 79 20.36 4.02 -20.14
CA ASN A 79 21.66 4.18 -19.48
C ASN A 79 21.56 5.32 -18.49
N LEU A 80 21.69 5.01 -17.20
CA LEU A 80 21.46 5.95 -16.11
C LEU A 80 22.76 6.38 -15.45
N PHE A 81 22.84 7.66 -15.08
CA PHE A 81 23.91 8.22 -14.27
C PHE A 81 23.34 8.58 -12.90
N LEU A 82 24.07 8.24 -11.83
CA LEU A 82 23.63 8.46 -10.45
C LEU A 82 24.29 9.73 -9.89
N ALA A 83 23.46 10.66 -9.46
CA ALA A 83 23.84 11.87 -8.74
C ALA A 83 23.63 11.66 -7.25
N ASP A 84 24.71 11.39 -6.51
CA ASP A 84 24.68 11.25 -5.04
C ASP A 84 24.95 12.60 -4.38
N PHE A 85 23.95 13.13 -3.71
CA PHE A 85 24.01 14.37 -2.93
C PHE A 85 23.75 14.15 -1.43
N SER A 86 24.04 12.94 -0.93
CA SER A 86 23.84 12.57 0.48
C SER A 86 24.55 13.51 1.46
N ALA A 87 25.66 14.10 1.04
CA ALA A 87 26.39 15.10 1.84
C ALA A 87 25.66 16.45 1.96
N CYS A 88 24.66 16.75 1.11
CA CYS A 88 23.82 17.93 1.23
C CYS A 88 22.78 17.70 2.34
N ARG A 89 22.98 18.28 3.52
CA ARG A 89 22.13 18.10 4.71
C ARG A 89 21.32 19.34 5.08
N GLU A 90 21.60 20.46 4.40
CA GLU A 90 20.90 21.73 4.66
C GLU A 90 19.40 21.57 4.40
N PRO A 91 18.52 21.89 5.39
CA PRO A 91 17.08 21.87 5.15
C PRO A 91 16.64 22.97 4.18
N GLY A 92 15.67 22.67 3.33
CA GLY A 92 15.13 23.64 2.38
C GLY A 92 14.47 23.00 1.16
N ILE A 93 14.12 23.84 0.20
CA ILE A 93 13.56 23.44 -1.10
C ILE A 93 14.62 23.64 -2.18
N PHE A 94 14.87 22.59 -2.96
CA PHE A 94 15.96 22.51 -3.91
C PHE A 94 15.53 22.00 -5.28
N GLN A 95 16.40 22.18 -6.26
CA GLN A 95 16.39 21.51 -7.56
C GLN A 95 17.77 20.92 -7.83
N LEU A 96 17.83 19.79 -8.53
CA LEU A 96 19.06 19.26 -9.10
C LEU A 96 19.21 19.80 -10.53
N GLU A 97 20.36 20.43 -10.83
CA GLU A 97 20.70 20.95 -12.16
C GLU A 97 21.85 20.17 -12.75
N VAL A 98 21.71 19.81 -14.01
CA VAL A 98 22.78 19.19 -14.82
C VAL A 98 22.99 20.05 -16.05
N SER A 99 24.23 20.51 -16.25
CA SER A 99 24.59 21.34 -17.41
C SER A 99 24.31 20.61 -18.73
N GLY A 100 23.64 21.28 -19.65
CA GLY A 100 23.26 20.71 -20.95
C GLY A 100 22.07 19.75 -20.92
N VAL A 101 21.56 19.37 -19.72
CA VAL A 101 20.41 18.47 -19.56
C VAL A 101 19.17 19.23 -19.05
N GLY A 102 19.33 20.06 -18.02
CA GLY A 102 18.23 20.83 -17.44
C GLY A 102 18.14 20.72 -15.92
N ARG A 103 16.92 20.90 -15.40
CA ARG A 103 16.60 20.88 -13.96
C ARG A 103 15.52 19.87 -13.63
N SER A 104 15.65 19.31 -12.44
CA SER A 104 14.59 18.50 -11.84
C SER A 104 13.38 19.34 -11.43
N PRO A 105 12.22 18.71 -11.16
CA PRO A 105 11.22 19.27 -10.25
C PRO A 105 11.86 19.68 -8.93
N THR A 106 11.17 20.53 -8.15
CA THR A 106 11.58 20.87 -6.79
C THR A 106 11.38 19.69 -5.86
N PHE A 107 12.24 19.59 -4.83
CA PHE A 107 12.12 18.63 -3.74
C PHE A 107 12.55 19.27 -2.41
N GLU A 108 12.06 18.70 -1.31
CA GLU A 108 12.44 19.14 0.04
C GLU A 108 13.63 18.32 0.56
N ILE A 109 14.53 18.95 1.33
CA ILE A 109 15.39 18.25 2.29
C ILE A 109 14.92 18.69 3.68
N GLY A 110 14.43 17.76 4.49
CA GLY A 110 13.90 18.10 5.80
C GLY A 110 13.51 16.88 6.64
N ASN A 111 13.56 17.01 7.97
CA ASN A 111 13.22 15.91 8.90
C ASN A 111 11.75 15.48 8.86
N ARG A 112 10.89 16.20 8.16
CA ARG A 112 9.44 15.96 8.05
C ARG A 112 9.00 15.74 6.61
N ALA A 113 9.92 15.55 5.68
CA ALA A 113 9.66 15.45 4.25
C ALA A 113 8.52 14.45 3.92
N PHE A 114 8.45 13.32 4.62
CA PHE A 114 7.42 12.30 4.39
C PHE A 114 6.17 12.44 5.26
N THR A 115 6.10 13.40 6.19
CA THR A 115 4.98 13.51 7.13
C THR A 115 3.66 13.82 6.42
N GLU A 116 3.70 14.74 5.44
CA GLU A 116 2.48 15.08 4.69
C GLU A 116 2.11 13.98 3.68
N ALA A 117 3.08 13.30 3.08
CA ALA A 117 2.81 12.13 2.25
C ALA A 117 2.12 11.03 3.05
N TYR A 118 2.58 10.74 4.27
CA TYR A 118 1.93 9.79 5.18
C TYR A 118 0.50 10.23 5.54
N ARG A 119 0.29 11.51 5.92
CA ARG A 119 -1.05 12.02 6.24
C ARG A 119 -2.00 11.91 5.05
N THR A 120 -1.53 12.26 3.87
CA THR A 120 -2.32 12.20 2.64
C THR A 120 -2.65 10.75 2.27
N THR A 121 -1.72 9.80 2.48
CA THR A 121 -1.99 8.37 2.25
C THR A 121 -3.01 7.83 3.25
N MET A 122 -2.96 8.24 4.52
CA MET A 122 -4.00 7.93 5.51
C MET A 122 -5.35 8.59 5.18
N LEU A 123 -5.35 9.80 4.60
CA LEU A 123 -6.57 10.42 4.09
C LEU A 123 -7.20 9.60 2.98
N GLY A 124 -6.39 8.97 2.12
CA GLY A 124 -6.85 8.00 1.12
C GLY A 124 -7.62 6.84 1.74
N MET A 125 -7.18 6.31 2.90
CA MET A 125 -7.91 5.26 3.65
C MET A 125 -9.24 5.78 4.19
N TYR A 126 -9.26 6.95 4.83
CA TYR A 126 -10.49 7.56 5.33
C TYR A 126 -11.54 7.75 4.21
N LEU A 127 -11.11 8.16 3.02
CA LEU A 127 -12.00 8.36 1.87
C LEU A 127 -12.51 7.04 1.25
N TRP A 128 -12.01 5.87 1.69
CA TRP A 128 -12.55 4.56 1.33
C TRP A 128 -13.60 4.04 2.33
N ARG A 129 -13.88 4.75 3.41
CA ARG A 129 -14.87 4.28 4.39
C ARG A 129 -16.25 4.06 3.75
N CYS A 130 -16.77 2.85 3.94
CA CYS A 130 -18.12 2.43 3.58
C CYS A 130 -19.08 2.63 4.76
N GLY A 131 -20.37 2.72 4.54
CA GLY A 131 -21.40 2.75 5.58
C GLY A 131 -21.57 4.10 6.30
N THR A 132 -20.79 5.11 5.95
CA THR A 132 -20.83 6.45 6.56
C THR A 132 -20.66 7.54 5.52
N ALA A 133 -21.07 8.74 5.83
CA ALA A 133 -20.67 9.92 5.05
C ALA A 133 -19.21 10.25 5.34
N VAL A 134 -18.46 10.58 4.30
CA VAL A 134 -17.09 11.09 4.40
C VAL A 134 -17.00 12.48 3.82
N SER A 135 -16.13 13.31 4.38
CA SER A 135 -15.82 14.62 3.83
C SER A 135 -14.43 15.04 4.30
N ALA A 136 -13.59 15.43 3.36
CA ALA A 136 -12.27 15.96 3.64
C ALA A 136 -11.86 17.01 2.61
N THR A 137 -11.02 17.95 3.03
CA THR A 137 -10.47 18.97 2.14
C THR A 137 -8.99 18.72 1.92
N PHE A 138 -8.59 18.71 0.65
CA PHE A 138 -7.20 18.59 0.24
C PHE A 138 -6.95 19.53 -0.94
N ASP A 139 -5.90 20.33 -0.87
CA ASP A 139 -5.52 21.33 -1.89
C ASP A 139 -6.71 22.22 -2.35
N GLY A 140 -7.48 22.72 -1.38
CA GLY A 140 -8.62 23.60 -1.62
C GLY A 140 -9.86 22.93 -2.25
N LYS A 141 -9.84 21.62 -2.47
CA LYS A 141 -10.97 20.84 -3.00
C LYS A 141 -11.57 19.95 -1.92
N THR A 142 -12.88 19.77 -1.96
CA THR A 142 -13.61 18.90 -1.03
C THR A 142 -13.94 17.58 -1.71
N PHE A 143 -13.50 16.48 -1.09
CA PHE A 143 -13.78 15.11 -1.46
C PHE A 143 -14.82 14.58 -0.47
N ALA A 144 -16.03 14.29 -0.94
CA ALA A 144 -17.12 13.89 -0.07
C ALA A 144 -18.11 12.96 -0.78
N HIS A 145 -18.68 12.02 -0.02
CA HIS A 145 -19.86 11.26 -0.42
C HIS A 145 -20.81 11.10 0.79
N ALA A 146 -22.08 10.87 0.52
CA ALA A 146 -23.07 10.58 1.55
C ALA A 146 -22.89 9.16 2.13
N ALA A 147 -23.60 8.83 3.20
CA ALA A 147 -23.60 7.47 3.73
C ALA A 147 -24.06 6.48 2.65
N CYS A 148 -23.23 5.47 2.38
CA CYS A 148 -23.47 4.47 1.35
C CYS A 148 -23.67 3.08 1.97
N HIS A 149 -24.32 2.16 1.23
CA HIS A 149 -24.43 0.73 1.57
C HIS A 149 -24.89 0.43 3.01
N THR A 150 -25.72 1.31 3.57
CA THR A 150 -26.21 1.21 4.95
C THR A 150 -27.14 0.01 5.19
N ASN A 151 -27.53 -0.70 4.11
CA ASN A 151 -28.35 -1.91 4.13
C ASN A 151 -27.53 -3.20 3.89
N ASP A 152 -26.18 -3.10 3.94
CA ASP A 152 -25.31 -4.30 3.85
C ASP A 152 -25.60 -5.26 5.00
N ALA A 153 -25.80 -6.58 4.77
CA ALA A 153 -25.93 -7.22 3.48
C ALA A 153 -26.98 -8.34 3.56
N ARG A 154 -27.42 -8.85 2.38
CA ARG A 154 -28.40 -9.93 2.28
C ARG A 154 -27.75 -11.29 2.52
N LEU A 155 -28.57 -12.25 3.04
CA LEU A 155 -28.14 -13.59 3.42
C LEU A 155 -28.47 -14.68 2.38
N ASP A 156 -28.97 -14.30 1.21
CA ASP A 156 -29.54 -15.21 0.21
C ASP A 156 -28.60 -16.35 -0.23
N PHE A 157 -27.29 -16.12 -0.27
CA PHE A 157 -26.28 -17.10 -0.71
C PHE A 157 -25.61 -17.85 0.45
N VAL A 158 -26.04 -17.60 1.70
CA VAL A 158 -25.44 -18.19 2.89
C VAL A 158 -26.45 -18.95 3.75
N GLY A 159 -27.53 -19.40 3.12
CA GLY A 159 -28.56 -20.22 3.77
C GLY A 159 -29.52 -19.45 4.70
N GLY A 160 -29.53 -18.11 4.61
CA GLY A 160 -30.43 -17.25 5.39
C GLY A 160 -31.45 -16.52 4.51
N THR A 161 -32.36 -15.81 5.17
CA THR A 161 -33.33 -14.93 4.53
C THR A 161 -33.19 -13.50 5.07
N GLY A 162 -33.52 -12.51 4.25
CA GLY A 162 -33.43 -11.10 4.63
C GLY A 162 -31.99 -10.56 4.65
N ALA A 163 -31.69 -9.64 5.57
CA ALA A 163 -30.41 -8.99 5.68
C ALA A 163 -29.89 -9.00 7.12
N ARG A 164 -28.57 -8.98 7.29
CA ARG A 164 -27.86 -8.79 8.55
C ARG A 164 -26.98 -7.55 8.44
N ASN A 165 -26.94 -6.72 9.48
CA ASN A 165 -26.10 -5.54 9.49
C ASN A 165 -24.62 -5.92 9.35
N ALA A 166 -23.97 -5.38 8.31
CA ALA A 166 -22.55 -5.46 8.03
C ALA A 166 -22.03 -4.13 7.46
N ASN A 167 -22.54 -3.04 8.02
CA ASN A 167 -22.08 -1.69 7.68
C ASN A 167 -20.63 -1.46 8.13
N GLY A 168 -19.98 -0.46 7.56
CA GLY A 168 -18.61 -0.12 7.90
C GLY A 168 -17.59 -0.76 6.97
N GLY A 169 -16.32 -0.71 7.38
CA GLY A 169 -15.18 -1.15 6.60
C GLY A 169 -14.80 -0.19 5.47
N TRP A 170 -13.79 -0.59 4.71
CA TRP A 170 -13.35 0.13 3.53
C TRP A 170 -13.88 -0.51 2.25
N HIS A 171 -14.16 0.32 1.24
CA HIS A 171 -14.19 -0.16 -0.14
C HIS A 171 -12.80 -0.68 -0.50
N ASP A 172 -12.74 -1.75 -1.29
CA ASP A 172 -11.51 -2.52 -1.48
C ASP A 172 -10.49 -1.85 -2.41
N ALA A 173 -10.97 -1.39 -3.56
CA ALA A 173 -10.12 -0.92 -4.64
C ALA A 173 -10.83 0.19 -5.44
N GLY A 174 -10.82 0.11 -6.77
CA GLY A 174 -11.60 0.98 -7.62
C GLY A 174 -13.11 0.69 -7.60
N ASP A 175 -13.54 -0.42 -6.99
CA ASP A 175 -14.93 -0.80 -6.76
C ASP A 175 -15.38 -0.52 -5.31
N TYR A 176 -16.67 -0.79 -5.03
CA TYR A 176 -17.26 -0.55 -3.72
C TYR A 176 -17.48 -1.82 -2.89
N ASN A 177 -17.06 -3.00 -3.39
CA ASN A 177 -17.19 -4.25 -2.64
C ASN A 177 -16.15 -4.31 -1.50
N LYS A 178 -16.33 -5.27 -0.59
CA LYS A 178 -15.48 -5.46 0.60
C LYS A 178 -15.05 -6.93 0.70
N TYR A 179 -13.76 -7.21 0.77
CA TYR A 179 -13.18 -8.55 0.65
C TYR A 179 -12.30 -8.87 1.86
N VAL A 180 -12.63 -9.92 2.60
CA VAL A 180 -11.94 -10.28 3.86
C VAL A 180 -10.48 -10.67 3.61
N VAL A 181 -10.18 -11.40 2.52
CA VAL A 181 -8.81 -11.84 2.21
C VAL A 181 -7.89 -10.65 1.90
N ASN A 182 -8.38 -9.64 1.15
CA ASN A 182 -7.59 -8.44 0.89
C ASN A 182 -7.47 -7.54 2.12
N ALA A 183 -8.54 -7.46 2.94
CA ALA A 183 -8.48 -6.83 4.25
C ALA A 183 -7.43 -7.51 5.15
N GLY A 184 -7.24 -8.85 5.01
CA GLY A 184 -6.26 -9.63 5.77
C GLY A 184 -4.87 -9.04 5.70
N VAL A 185 -4.27 -8.99 4.52
CA VAL A 185 -2.93 -8.40 4.34
C VAL A 185 -2.90 -6.91 4.68
N SER A 186 -4.00 -6.18 4.38
CA SER A 186 -4.09 -4.74 4.63
C SER A 186 -4.03 -4.41 6.12
N VAL A 187 -4.91 -5.01 6.90
CA VAL A 187 -4.97 -4.82 8.37
C VAL A 187 -3.72 -5.40 9.04
N GLY A 188 -3.25 -6.59 8.57
CA GLY A 188 -2.03 -7.21 9.09
C GLY A 188 -0.80 -6.29 8.96
N VAL A 189 -0.63 -5.63 7.81
CA VAL A 189 0.46 -4.67 7.59
C VAL A 189 0.29 -3.41 8.44
N LEU A 190 -0.95 -2.89 8.61
CA LEU A 190 -1.19 -1.72 9.47
C LEU A 190 -0.95 -2.03 10.95
N LEU A 191 -1.43 -3.17 11.47
CA LEU A 191 -1.16 -3.57 12.86
C LEU A 191 0.34 -3.84 13.06
N ARG A 192 1.01 -4.44 12.07
CA ARG A 192 2.48 -4.56 12.10
C ARG A 192 3.17 -3.20 12.12
N ALA A 193 2.68 -2.21 11.36
CA ALA A 193 3.19 -0.83 11.44
C ALA A 193 3.00 -0.22 12.83
N TRP A 194 1.88 -0.53 13.50
CA TRP A 194 1.66 -0.11 14.87
C TRP A 194 2.63 -0.76 15.86
N GLU A 195 2.88 -2.06 15.74
CA GLU A 195 3.86 -2.77 16.57
C GLU A 195 5.29 -2.23 16.37
N ASP A 196 5.67 -1.87 15.15
CA ASP A 196 7.02 -1.37 14.84
C ASP A 196 7.19 0.14 15.11
N PHE A 197 6.19 0.97 14.81
CA PHE A 197 6.29 2.44 14.77
C PHE A 197 5.23 3.15 15.63
N GLY A 198 4.49 2.48 16.49
CA GLY A 198 3.35 3.04 17.22
C GLY A 198 3.65 4.33 17.97
N GLY A 199 4.88 4.48 18.49
CA GLY A 199 5.31 5.71 19.15
C GLY A 199 5.38 6.94 18.24
N ALA A 200 5.65 6.78 16.95
CA ALA A 200 5.61 7.84 15.94
C ALA A 200 4.18 8.03 15.43
N LEU A 201 3.49 6.93 15.08
CA LEU A 201 2.13 6.93 14.56
C LEU A 201 1.13 7.60 15.50
N ALA A 202 1.23 7.33 16.81
CA ALA A 202 0.35 7.93 17.82
C ALA A 202 0.42 9.47 17.89
N LYS A 203 1.50 10.07 17.40
CA LYS A 203 1.71 11.53 17.44
C LYS A 203 1.21 12.24 16.19
N VAL A 204 0.99 11.54 15.10
CA VAL A 204 0.50 12.13 13.85
C VAL A 204 -1.00 12.31 13.95
N LYS A 205 -1.46 13.57 13.84
CA LYS A 205 -2.89 13.89 13.75
C LYS A 205 -3.35 13.75 12.31
N LEU A 206 -4.47 13.03 12.14
CA LEU A 206 -5.10 12.77 10.84
C LEU A 206 -6.37 13.62 10.68
N GLN A 207 -6.83 13.78 9.45
CA GLN A 207 -8.10 14.47 9.16
C GLN A 207 -9.29 13.50 9.34
N LEU A 208 -9.47 12.99 10.54
CA LEU A 208 -10.60 12.14 10.88
C LEU A 208 -11.69 12.93 11.59
N PRO A 209 -12.97 12.54 11.46
CA PRO A 209 -14.04 13.12 12.28
C PRO A 209 -13.67 13.04 13.76
N PRO A 210 -13.97 14.09 14.54
CA PRO A 210 -13.71 14.07 15.98
C PRO A 210 -14.49 12.93 16.65
N ASP A 211 -13.88 12.28 17.63
CA ASP A 211 -14.53 11.32 18.52
C ASP A 211 -14.00 11.46 19.95
N HIS A 212 -14.54 10.68 20.87
CA HIS A 212 -14.18 10.69 22.28
C HIS A 212 -13.58 9.36 22.73
N SER A 213 -13.13 8.51 21.80
CA SER A 213 -12.59 7.18 22.11
C SER A 213 -11.27 7.20 22.89
N GLY A 214 -10.51 8.29 22.78
CA GLY A 214 -9.15 8.37 23.34
C GLY A 214 -8.11 7.57 22.55
N LEU A 215 -8.51 6.88 21.48
CA LEU A 215 -7.60 6.14 20.60
C LEU A 215 -6.70 7.10 19.81
N PRO A 216 -5.44 6.73 19.54
CA PRO A 216 -4.64 7.37 18.51
C PRO A 216 -5.36 7.34 17.16
N ASP A 217 -5.26 8.42 16.37
CA ASP A 217 -5.98 8.55 15.11
C ASP A 217 -5.70 7.37 14.14
N PHE A 218 -4.46 6.86 14.14
CA PHE A 218 -4.10 5.66 13.36
C PHE A 218 -4.94 4.44 13.75
N LEU A 219 -5.03 4.13 15.03
CA LEU A 219 -5.84 2.99 15.51
C LEU A 219 -7.34 3.20 15.31
N ARG A 220 -7.82 4.46 15.34
CA ARG A 220 -9.22 4.79 15.02
C ARG A 220 -9.55 4.42 13.57
N GLU A 221 -8.63 4.70 12.64
CA GLU A 221 -8.83 4.34 11.24
C GLU A 221 -8.80 2.82 11.03
N VAL A 222 -7.85 2.12 11.66
CA VAL A 222 -7.76 0.66 11.59
C VAL A 222 -8.98 0.00 12.23
N LYS A 223 -9.49 0.54 13.35
CA LYS A 223 -10.68 0.03 14.02
C LYS A 223 -11.93 0.06 13.13
N TRP A 224 -12.04 1.03 12.21
CA TRP A 224 -13.16 1.11 11.26
C TRP A 224 -13.30 -0.17 10.42
N GLU A 225 -12.18 -0.72 9.97
CA GLU A 225 -12.16 -1.99 9.23
C GLU A 225 -12.39 -3.19 10.15
N LEU A 226 -11.76 -3.21 11.33
CA LEU A 226 -11.91 -4.29 12.30
C LEU A 226 -13.36 -4.42 12.80
N ASP A 227 -14.07 -3.32 13.00
CA ASP A 227 -15.50 -3.32 13.38
C ASP A 227 -16.36 -3.98 12.28
N TRP A 228 -16.08 -3.70 11.01
CA TRP A 228 -16.76 -4.40 9.92
C TRP A 228 -16.38 -5.88 9.86
N LEU A 229 -15.09 -6.22 9.98
CA LEU A 229 -14.64 -7.60 9.96
C LEU A 229 -15.33 -8.45 11.03
N LEU A 230 -15.58 -7.93 12.23
CA LEU A 230 -16.33 -8.63 13.27
C LEU A 230 -17.75 -9.01 12.81
N THR A 231 -18.37 -8.23 11.93
CA THR A 231 -19.68 -8.56 11.35
C THR A 231 -19.62 -9.72 10.36
N MET A 232 -18.43 -10.04 9.83
CA MET A 232 -18.25 -11.10 8.85
C MET A 232 -18.19 -12.50 9.47
N GLN A 233 -18.03 -12.61 10.80
CA GLN A 233 -18.03 -13.90 11.49
C GLN A 233 -19.46 -14.46 11.59
N ALA A 234 -19.63 -15.71 11.17
CA ALA A 234 -20.86 -16.46 11.32
C ALA A 234 -21.00 -17.05 12.74
N PRO A 235 -22.21 -17.48 13.16
CA PRO A 235 -22.43 -18.04 14.50
C PRO A 235 -21.59 -19.27 14.84
N ASP A 236 -21.18 -20.07 13.86
CA ASP A 236 -20.33 -21.26 14.04
C ASP A 236 -18.82 -20.94 14.12
N GLY A 237 -18.41 -19.70 13.78
CA GLY A 237 -17.02 -19.24 13.76
C GLY A 237 -16.39 -19.20 12.35
N SER A 238 -17.06 -19.69 11.32
CA SER A 238 -16.66 -19.45 9.94
C SER A 238 -16.73 -17.96 9.60
N VAL A 239 -16.02 -17.52 8.55
CA VAL A 239 -16.05 -16.12 8.13
C VAL A 239 -16.46 -16.03 6.67
N TYR A 240 -17.46 -15.22 6.39
CA TYR A 240 -17.90 -14.94 5.04
C TYR A 240 -16.78 -14.29 4.23
N HIS A 241 -16.67 -14.68 2.96
CA HIS A 241 -15.53 -14.33 2.14
C HIS A 241 -15.50 -12.85 1.75
N LYS A 242 -16.66 -12.28 1.43
CA LYS A 242 -16.83 -10.89 1.02
C LYS A 242 -18.26 -10.42 1.17
N ILE A 243 -18.46 -9.10 1.09
CA ILE A 243 -19.75 -8.47 0.77
C ILE A 243 -19.63 -7.87 -0.62
N SER A 244 -20.52 -8.30 -1.53
CA SER A 244 -20.42 -7.95 -2.92
C SER A 244 -21.78 -7.84 -3.60
N THR A 245 -21.85 -6.94 -4.59
CA THR A 245 -22.84 -7.06 -5.68
C THR A 245 -22.52 -8.30 -6.52
N VAL A 246 -23.50 -8.83 -7.27
CA VAL A 246 -23.27 -9.97 -8.18
C VAL A 246 -22.30 -9.59 -9.30
N ARG A 247 -22.32 -8.32 -9.76
CA ARG A 247 -21.46 -7.76 -10.81
C ARG A 247 -20.93 -6.41 -10.37
N PHE A 248 -19.78 -5.99 -10.89
CA PHE A 248 -19.26 -4.65 -10.66
C PHE A 248 -20.24 -3.56 -11.11
N GLY A 249 -20.41 -2.53 -10.25
CA GLY A 249 -21.21 -1.35 -10.54
C GLY A 249 -20.55 -0.39 -11.53
N ALA A 250 -21.29 0.64 -11.92
CA ALA A 250 -20.82 1.73 -12.77
C ALA A 250 -19.92 2.71 -12.02
N PHE A 251 -19.35 3.68 -12.76
CA PHE A 251 -18.58 4.80 -12.21
C PHE A 251 -19.55 5.90 -11.72
N ILE A 252 -20.13 5.68 -10.56
CA ILE A 252 -21.11 6.56 -9.89
C ILE A 252 -20.68 6.75 -8.43
N PHE A 253 -21.30 7.67 -7.71
CA PHE A 253 -21.09 7.81 -6.26
C PHE A 253 -21.49 6.53 -5.52
N PRO A 254 -20.81 6.18 -4.41
CA PRO A 254 -21.11 4.94 -3.68
C PRO A 254 -22.54 4.89 -3.11
N GLU A 255 -23.13 6.02 -2.71
CA GLU A 255 -24.53 6.10 -2.28
C GLU A 255 -25.53 5.94 -3.42
N ALA A 256 -25.11 6.09 -4.68
CA ALA A 256 -25.94 5.86 -5.84
C ALA A 256 -25.89 4.40 -6.34
N GLU A 257 -24.97 3.57 -5.82
CA GLU A 257 -24.93 2.13 -6.10
C GLU A 257 -26.00 1.42 -5.27
N THR A 258 -27.19 1.26 -5.85
CA THR A 258 -28.36 0.66 -5.18
C THR A 258 -28.54 -0.84 -5.45
N ALA A 259 -27.63 -1.46 -6.19
CA ALA A 259 -27.65 -2.90 -6.45
C ALA A 259 -27.57 -3.68 -5.13
N PRO A 260 -28.37 -4.76 -4.95
CA PRO A 260 -28.31 -5.59 -3.75
C PRO A 260 -26.90 -6.14 -3.53
N ARG A 261 -26.47 -6.10 -2.27
CA ARG A 261 -25.17 -6.65 -1.84
C ARG A 261 -25.41 -7.85 -0.92
N TYR A 262 -24.54 -8.83 -1.04
CA TYR A 262 -24.73 -10.14 -0.43
C TYR A 262 -23.50 -10.56 0.35
N PHE A 263 -23.72 -11.26 1.46
CA PHE A 263 -22.71 -12.13 2.04
C PHE A 263 -22.41 -13.27 1.06
N VAL A 264 -21.12 -13.47 0.76
CA VAL A 264 -20.65 -14.60 -0.04
C VAL A 264 -20.20 -15.72 0.91
N PRO A 265 -20.48 -17.00 0.59
CA PRO A 265 -20.15 -18.13 1.44
C PRO A 265 -18.74 -18.07 2.03
N TRP A 266 -18.59 -18.72 3.19
CA TRP A 266 -17.32 -18.73 3.92
C TRP A 266 -16.19 -19.37 3.11
N GLY A 267 -14.95 -18.93 3.40
CA GLY A 267 -13.72 -19.55 2.90
C GLY A 267 -12.73 -19.78 4.03
N SER A 268 -11.95 -20.86 3.95
CA SER A 268 -10.98 -21.17 5.01
C SER A 268 -9.84 -20.16 5.07
N ALA A 269 -9.43 -19.57 3.94
CA ALA A 269 -8.45 -18.46 3.90
C ALA A 269 -9.00 -17.21 4.61
N ALA A 270 -10.20 -16.74 4.24
CA ALA A 270 -10.84 -15.60 4.90
C ALA A 270 -11.02 -15.82 6.41
N THR A 271 -11.39 -17.05 6.83
CA THR A 271 -11.54 -17.41 8.24
C THR A 271 -10.20 -17.36 8.98
N ALA A 272 -9.12 -17.80 8.34
CA ALA A 272 -7.78 -17.79 8.94
C ALA A 272 -7.19 -16.38 9.01
N ASP A 273 -7.29 -15.58 7.94
CA ASP A 273 -6.88 -14.17 7.94
C ASP A 273 -7.62 -13.38 9.02
N PHE A 274 -8.93 -13.61 9.15
CA PHE A 274 -9.73 -12.99 10.21
C PHE A 274 -9.21 -13.37 11.60
N ALA A 275 -8.94 -14.66 11.86
CA ALA A 275 -8.42 -15.09 13.15
C ALA A 275 -7.07 -14.42 13.48
N ALA A 276 -6.19 -14.27 12.48
CA ALA A 276 -4.91 -13.59 12.65
C ALA A 276 -5.10 -12.10 12.95
N MET A 277 -5.87 -11.38 12.14
CA MET A 277 -6.16 -9.95 12.34
C MET A 277 -6.76 -9.66 13.72
N MET A 278 -7.74 -10.47 14.14
CA MET A 278 -8.40 -10.30 15.44
C MET A 278 -7.45 -10.60 16.61
N ALA A 279 -6.52 -11.55 16.48
CA ALA A 279 -5.52 -11.83 17.50
C ALA A 279 -4.51 -10.69 17.63
N MET A 280 -4.05 -10.09 16.51
CA MET A 280 -3.22 -8.88 16.53
C MET A 280 -3.98 -7.70 17.16
N ALA A 281 -5.22 -7.45 16.73
CA ALA A 281 -6.03 -6.38 17.28
C ALA A 281 -6.25 -6.52 18.80
N ALA A 282 -6.41 -7.75 19.30
CA ALA A 282 -6.52 -7.99 20.72
C ALA A 282 -5.28 -7.50 21.52
N ARG A 283 -4.07 -7.66 20.97
CA ARG A 283 -2.84 -7.15 21.59
C ARG A 283 -2.75 -5.62 21.51
N ASP A 284 -2.95 -5.09 20.32
CA ASP A 284 -2.67 -3.69 20.01
C ASP A 284 -3.67 -2.73 20.63
N PHE A 285 -4.92 -3.16 20.79
CA PHE A 285 -5.96 -2.37 21.44
C PHE A 285 -6.06 -2.58 22.94
N GLN A 286 -5.38 -3.58 23.52
CA GLN A 286 -5.50 -3.94 24.95
C GLN A 286 -5.30 -2.74 25.89
N LYS A 287 -4.35 -1.85 25.57
CA LYS A 287 -4.05 -0.67 26.37
C LYS A 287 -5.08 0.44 26.24
N PHE A 288 -5.76 0.53 25.10
CA PHE A 288 -6.60 1.67 24.73
C PHE A 288 -8.08 1.37 24.85
N ASP A 289 -8.51 0.17 24.47
CA ASP A 289 -9.88 -0.32 24.49
C ASP A 289 -9.91 -1.81 24.88
N PRO A 290 -9.80 -2.13 26.19
CA PRO A 290 -9.77 -3.52 26.66
C PRO A 290 -11.04 -4.31 26.33
N GLY A 291 -12.19 -3.63 26.19
CA GLY A 291 -13.45 -4.25 25.81
C GLY A 291 -13.42 -4.75 24.38
N PHE A 292 -12.97 -3.89 23.45
CA PHE A 292 -12.78 -4.25 22.05
C PHE A 292 -11.68 -5.33 21.90
N ALA A 293 -10.57 -5.20 22.62
CA ALA A 293 -9.51 -6.20 22.63
C ALA A 293 -10.03 -7.60 23.04
N SER A 294 -10.84 -7.67 24.08
CA SER A 294 -11.47 -8.93 24.53
C SER A 294 -12.45 -9.50 23.50
N GLN A 295 -13.21 -8.65 22.81
CA GLN A 295 -14.10 -9.06 21.73
C GLN A 295 -13.30 -9.65 20.55
N CYS A 296 -12.22 -8.99 20.13
CA CYS A 296 -11.34 -9.47 19.08
C CYS A 296 -10.72 -10.82 19.44
N LEU A 297 -10.21 -10.99 20.68
CA LEU A 297 -9.64 -12.26 21.11
C LEU A 297 -10.66 -13.41 21.06
N ALA A 298 -11.86 -13.18 21.58
CA ALA A 298 -12.92 -14.18 21.54
C ALA A 298 -13.31 -14.57 20.11
N ALA A 299 -13.38 -13.59 19.21
CA ALA A 299 -13.64 -13.82 17.79
C ALA A 299 -12.51 -14.61 17.10
N ALA A 300 -11.25 -14.25 17.35
CA ALA A 300 -10.07 -14.97 16.85
C ALA A 300 -10.08 -16.44 17.27
N GLN A 301 -10.24 -16.70 18.57
CA GLN A 301 -10.27 -18.05 19.11
C GLN A 301 -11.41 -18.88 18.51
N LYS A 302 -12.60 -18.30 18.37
CA LYS A 302 -13.77 -18.97 17.79
C LYS A 302 -13.54 -19.40 16.33
N SER A 303 -13.00 -18.50 15.51
CA SER A 303 -12.66 -18.81 14.11
C SER A 303 -11.55 -19.85 14.01
N TYR A 304 -10.54 -19.77 14.86
CA TYR A 304 -9.47 -20.76 14.88
C TYR A 304 -9.97 -22.15 15.29
N GLN A 305 -10.84 -22.24 16.30
CA GLN A 305 -11.49 -23.51 16.69
C GLN A 305 -12.38 -24.08 15.57
N PHE A 306 -13.05 -23.22 14.79
CA PHE A 306 -13.75 -23.66 13.60
C PHE A 306 -12.80 -24.27 12.57
N LEU A 307 -11.64 -23.64 12.31
CA LEU A 307 -10.63 -24.14 11.37
C LEU A 307 -10.00 -25.46 11.80
N LEU A 308 -9.79 -25.68 13.10
CA LEU A 308 -9.30 -26.96 13.62
C LEU A 308 -10.28 -28.12 13.35
N LYS A 309 -11.59 -27.85 13.40
CA LYS A 309 -12.64 -28.82 13.03
C LYS A 309 -12.81 -28.99 11.53
N ASN A 310 -12.34 -28.02 10.73
CA ASN A 310 -12.41 -27.99 9.27
C ASN A 310 -10.99 -27.87 8.69
N PRO A 311 -10.15 -28.94 8.76
CA PRO A 311 -8.71 -28.85 8.45
C PRO A 311 -8.39 -28.74 6.96
N LEU A 312 -9.34 -29.07 6.09
CA LEU A 312 -9.13 -29.03 4.64
C LEU A 312 -9.31 -27.61 4.10
N ASN A 313 -8.55 -27.27 3.05
CA ASN A 313 -8.74 -26.04 2.32
C ASN A 313 -10.15 -26.00 1.72
N HIS A 314 -10.90 -24.96 2.05
CA HIS A 314 -12.27 -24.72 1.60
C HIS A 314 -12.34 -23.38 0.88
N PRO A 315 -12.31 -23.36 -0.46
CA PRO A 315 -12.53 -22.12 -1.20
C PRO A 315 -13.99 -21.67 -1.08
N ALA A 316 -14.21 -20.38 -0.97
CA ALA A 316 -15.57 -19.82 -0.98
C ALA A 316 -16.28 -20.12 -2.31
N ASP A 317 -17.55 -20.50 -2.26
CA ASP A 317 -18.38 -20.59 -3.46
C ASP A 317 -18.76 -19.18 -3.93
N GLN A 318 -18.25 -18.82 -5.09
CA GLN A 318 -18.45 -17.52 -5.74
C GLN A 318 -19.06 -17.66 -7.14
N SER A 319 -19.67 -18.81 -7.45
CA SER A 319 -20.18 -19.13 -8.79
C SER A 319 -21.19 -18.12 -9.32
N GLU A 320 -21.96 -17.48 -8.43
CA GLU A 320 -22.94 -16.45 -8.76
C GLU A 320 -22.35 -15.04 -8.96
N PHE A 321 -21.05 -14.85 -8.66
CA PHE A 321 -20.41 -13.55 -8.60
C PHE A 321 -19.33 -13.39 -9.66
N SER A 322 -19.35 -12.25 -10.38
CA SER A 322 -18.31 -11.85 -11.35
C SER A 322 -17.47 -10.65 -10.90
N THR A 323 -17.39 -10.42 -9.59
CA THR A 323 -16.53 -9.41 -8.93
C THR A 323 -15.20 -10.03 -8.50
N GLY A 324 -14.30 -9.27 -7.86
CA GLY A 324 -13.01 -9.76 -7.40
C GLY A 324 -13.11 -11.08 -6.64
N THR A 325 -12.31 -12.05 -6.99
CA THR A 325 -12.43 -13.40 -6.40
C THR A 325 -11.59 -13.57 -5.15
N TYR A 326 -10.39 -13.00 -5.09
CA TYR A 326 -9.42 -13.22 -4.01
C TYR A 326 -9.33 -14.70 -3.58
N ALA A 327 -9.41 -15.59 -4.59
CA ALA A 327 -9.37 -17.03 -4.38
C ALA A 327 -7.94 -17.48 -4.12
N VAL A 328 -7.67 -17.90 -2.90
CA VAL A 328 -6.33 -18.30 -2.45
C VAL A 328 -6.41 -19.60 -1.64
N ARG A 329 -5.27 -20.30 -1.50
CA ARG A 329 -5.14 -21.42 -0.56
C ARG A 329 -4.92 -20.89 0.85
N ASP A 330 -5.48 -21.60 1.83
CA ASP A 330 -5.48 -21.19 3.23
C ASP A 330 -4.20 -21.51 4.03
N ARG A 331 -3.20 -22.14 3.39
CA ARG A 331 -1.99 -22.62 4.06
C ARG A 331 -1.26 -21.52 4.82
N ASP A 332 -1.00 -20.40 4.16
CA ASP A 332 -0.23 -19.30 4.71
C ASP A 332 -1.06 -18.50 5.72
N ALA A 333 -2.36 -18.34 5.47
CA ALA A 333 -3.29 -17.71 6.39
C ALA A 333 -3.44 -18.51 7.71
N ARG A 334 -3.53 -19.84 7.64
CA ARG A 334 -3.55 -20.70 8.85
C ARG A 334 -2.24 -20.64 9.62
N LEU A 335 -1.11 -20.58 8.95
CA LEU A 335 0.19 -20.38 9.59
C LEU A 335 0.22 -19.05 10.35
N TRP A 336 -0.21 -17.98 9.71
CA TRP A 336 -0.28 -16.66 10.32
C TRP A 336 -1.23 -16.64 11.51
N ALA A 337 -2.44 -17.22 11.40
CA ALA A 337 -3.41 -17.31 12.50
C ALA A 337 -2.84 -18.05 13.72
N ALA A 338 -2.12 -19.15 13.50
CA ALA A 338 -1.50 -19.92 14.58
C ALA A 338 -0.42 -19.09 15.30
N ALA A 339 0.42 -18.37 14.56
CA ALA A 339 1.45 -17.49 15.12
C ALA A 339 0.84 -16.37 15.97
N GLU A 340 -0.19 -15.68 15.45
CA GLU A 340 -0.79 -14.53 16.12
C GLU A 340 -1.56 -14.96 17.39
N LEU A 341 -2.28 -16.07 17.33
CA LEU A 341 -2.95 -16.60 18.52
C LEU A 341 -1.96 -17.05 19.58
N TRP A 342 -0.89 -17.73 19.19
CA TRP A 342 0.16 -18.07 20.14
C TRP A 342 0.78 -16.82 20.77
N GLU A 343 1.16 -15.83 19.97
CA GLU A 343 1.74 -14.59 20.49
C GLU A 343 0.78 -13.86 21.44
N THR A 344 -0.52 -13.86 21.15
CA THR A 344 -1.51 -13.19 21.99
C THR A 344 -1.80 -13.95 23.28
N THR A 345 -1.95 -15.29 23.22
CA THR A 345 -2.45 -16.09 24.33
C THR A 345 -1.38 -16.89 25.07
N GLY A 346 -0.28 -17.22 24.42
CA GLY A 346 0.72 -18.19 24.93
C GLY A 346 0.28 -19.65 24.77
N ASP A 347 -0.79 -19.94 24.02
CA ASP A 347 -1.31 -21.28 23.85
C ASP A 347 -0.31 -22.19 23.13
N ALA A 348 0.12 -23.27 23.81
CA ALA A 348 1.10 -24.20 23.30
C ALA A 348 0.61 -25.02 22.10
N ASP A 349 -0.71 -25.20 21.94
CA ASP A 349 -1.26 -25.89 20.77
C ASP A 349 -1.16 -25.02 19.52
N CYS A 350 -1.37 -23.72 19.66
CA CYS A 350 -1.14 -22.75 18.58
C CYS A 350 0.35 -22.71 18.18
N LEU A 351 1.27 -22.76 19.16
CA LEU A 351 2.71 -22.83 18.87
C LEU A 351 3.05 -24.09 18.06
N ARG A 352 2.58 -25.26 18.51
CA ARG A 352 2.82 -26.51 17.81
C ARG A 352 2.24 -26.51 16.38
N ASP A 353 1.05 -26.00 16.20
CA ASP A 353 0.43 -25.87 14.86
C ASP A 353 1.24 -24.94 13.95
N PHE A 354 1.70 -23.78 14.47
CA PHE A 354 2.60 -22.90 13.72
C PHE A 354 3.89 -23.61 13.30
N GLU A 355 4.62 -24.22 14.24
CA GLU A 355 5.91 -24.86 13.98
C GLU A 355 5.78 -26.02 12.99
N GLN A 356 4.69 -26.80 13.09
CA GLN A 356 4.40 -27.85 12.12
C GLN A 356 4.18 -27.29 10.71
N ARG A 357 3.41 -26.20 10.58
CA ARG A 357 3.15 -25.54 9.29
C ARG A 357 4.39 -24.86 8.73
N ALA A 358 5.18 -24.20 9.56
CA ALA A 358 6.39 -23.51 9.16
C ALA A 358 7.46 -24.49 8.60
N ASN A 359 7.58 -25.68 9.18
CA ASN A 359 8.46 -26.72 8.64
C ASN A 359 8.05 -27.20 7.23
N TRP A 360 6.75 -27.18 6.92
CA TRP A 360 6.27 -27.50 5.56
C TRP A 360 6.37 -26.31 4.61
N ALA A 361 6.31 -25.08 5.14
CA ALA A 361 6.39 -23.88 4.32
C ALA A 361 7.76 -23.70 3.67
N GLY A 362 8.79 -24.30 4.22
CA GLY A 362 10.18 -24.36 3.79
C GLY A 362 10.61 -23.23 2.87
N GLY A 363 11.66 -22.57 3.15
CA GLY A 363 12.15 -21.61 2.21
C GLY A 363 12.33 -20.20 2.74
N GLN A 364 12.71 -19.31 1.83
CA GLN A 364 12.96 -17.89 2.07
C GLN A 364 11.66 -17.11 2.26
N PHE A 365 11.75 -15.94 2.88
CA PHE A 365 10.67 -14.97 2.84
C PHE A 365 10.29 -14.66 1.39
N ASP A 366 8.99 -14.57 1.12
CA ASP A 366 8.52 -14.24 -0.22
C ASP A 366 8.63 -12.73 -0.46
N VAL A 367 9.38 -12.34 -1.48
CA VAL A 367 9.52 -10.92 -1.87
C VAL A 367 8.30 -10.41 -2.67
N SER A 368 7.48 -11.33 -3.18
CA SER A 368 6.27 -11.00 -3.96
C SER A 368 4.99 -11.21 -3.14
N TRP A 369 5.11 -11.29 -1.80
CA TRP A 369 3.98 -11.56 -0.93
C TRP A 369 2.89 -10.49 -1.01
N ASP A 370 1.65 -10.96 -0.93
CA ASP A 370 0.44 -10.15 -0.97
C ASP A 370 -0.71 -10.95 -0.33
N TYR A 371 -1.95 -10.60 -0.60
CA TYR A 371 -3.14 -11.29 -0.07
C TYR A 371 -3.13 -12.82 -0.26
N GLY A 372 -2.41 -13.33 -1.25
CA GLY A 372 -2.34 -14.76 -1.56
C GLY A 372 -1.29 -15.55 -0.78
N ASN A 373 -0.35 -14.89 -0.11
CA ASN A 373 0.79 -15.52 0.55
C ASN A 373 1.28 -14.70 1.74
N VAL A 374 0.49 -14.69 2.80
CA VAL A 374 0.69 -13.87 4.01
C VAL A 374 1.62 -14.49 5.06
N LYS A 375 2.29 -15.61 4.78
CA LYS A 375 3.15 -16.33 5.73
C LYS A 375 4.22 -15.47 6.38
N ASN A 376 4.76 -14.47 5.64
CA ASN A 376 5.78 -13.56 6.16
C ASN A 376 5.33 -12.88 7.46
N LEU A 377 4.05 -12.52 7.60
CA LEU A 377 3.52 -11.93 8.83
C LEU A 377 3.64 -12.90 10.02
N GLY A 378 3.22 -14.16 9.86
CA GLY A 378 3.32 -15.17 10.89
C GLY A 378 4.76 -15.52 11.27
N GLU A 379 5.66 -15.63 10.29
CA GLU A 379 7.08 -15.87 10.51
C GLU A 379 7.74 -14.71 11.28
N LEU A 380 7.38 -13.45 10.98
CA LEU A 380 7.86 -12.27 11.71
C LEU A 380 7.33 -12.25 13.15
N THR A 381 6.06 -12.55 13.37
CA THR A 381 5.49 -12.64 14.73
C THR A 381 6.21 -13.71 15.55
N TYR A 382 6.43 -14.90 14.98
CA TYR A 382 7.20 -15.95 15.64
C TYR A 382 8.63 -15.55 15.94
N LEU A 383 9.32 -14.91 15.00
CA LEU A 383 10.71 -14.50 15.15
C LEU A 383 10.90 -13.45 16.26
N PHE A 384 10.02 -12.43 16.30
CA PHE A 384 10.13 -11.32 17.24
C PHE A 384 9.46 -11.55 18.60
N SER A 385 8.76 -12.67 18.76
CA SER A 385 8.15 -13.02 20.05
C SER A 385 9.18 -13.10 21.16
N THR A 386 8.80 -12.62 22.34
CA THR A 386 9.57 -12.77 23.59
C THR A 386 9.12 -13.97 24.42
N ARG A 387 8.13 -14.74 23.93
CA ARG A 387 7.62 -15.93 24.62
C ARG A 387 8.62 -17.07 24.57
N ASN A 388 8.61 -17.88 25.64
CA ASN A 388 9.39 -19.11 25.75
C ASN A 388 8.74 -20.25 24.97
N GLY A 389 9.51 -21.30 24.69
CA GLY A 389 9.03 -22.58 24.13
C GLY A 389 9.21 -22.73 22.64
N ARG A 390 9.69 -21.71 21.92
CA ARG A 390 9.98 -21.81 20.48
C ARG A 390 11.09 -22.83 20.18
N ASP A 391 10.95 -23.52 19.05
CA ASP A 391 12.05 -24.34 18.51
C ASP A 391 13.21 -23.43 18.06
N THR A 392 14.34 -23.56 18.73
CA THR A 392 15.54 -22.75 18.48
C THR A 392 16.12 -22.96 17.07
N ASN A 393 15.97 -24.15 16.49
CA ASN A 393 16.43 -24.45 15.12
C ASN A 393 15.54 -23.76 14.09
N LEU A 394 14.22 -23.76 14.32
CA LEU A 394 13.28 -23.05 13.48
C LEU A 394 13.51 -21.53 13.56
N VAL A 395 13.67 -20.97 14.76
CA VAL A 395 14.02 -19.53 14.95
C VAL A 395 15.27 -19.19 14.14
N ALA A 396 16.35 -19.97 14.28
CA ALA A 396 17.59 -19.73 13.55
C ALA A 396 17.40 -19.87 12.03
N THR A 397 16.51 -20.74 11.57
CA THR A 397 16.19 -20.92 10.15
C THR A 397 15.42 -19.73 9.60
N VAL A 398 14.36 -19.30 10.28
CA VAL A 398 13.57 -18.10 9.91
C VAL A 398 14.47 -16.86 9.87
N GLN A 399 15.33 -16.70 10.88
CA GLN A 399 16.28 -15.57 10.94
C GLN A 399 17.25 -15.57 9.75
N ARG A 400 17.88 -16.72 9.41
CA ARG A 400 18.77 -16.81 8.25
C ARG A 400 18.04 -16.50 6.94
N ASN A 401 16.83 -17.01 6.79
CA ASN A 401 16.03 -16.78 5.59
C ASN A 401 15.64 -15.31 5.44
N LEU A 402 15.26 -14.64 6.54
CA LEU A 402 14.98 -13.21 6.56
C LEU A 402 16.19 -12.39 6.08
N ILE A 403 17.36 -12.64 6.67
CA ILE A 403 18.59 -11.93 6.33
C ILE A 403 18.97 -12.19 4.86
N ALA A 404 18.98 -13.45 4.42
CA ALA A 404 19.31 -13.77 3.02
C ALA A 404 18.36 -13.11 2.01
N THR A 405 17.07 -13.01 2.36
CA THR A 405 16.08 -12.32 1.52
C THR A 405 16.34 -10.83 1.47
N ALA A 406 16.63 -10.19 2.62
CA ALA A 406 16.95 -8.76 2.70
C ALA A 406 18.26 -8.42 1.95
N ASP A 407 19.31 -9.24 2.10
CA ASP A 407 20.56 -9.10 1.35
C ASP A 407 20.33 -9.19 -0.17
N GLY A 408 19.47 -10.10 -0.61
CA GLY A 408 19.05 -10.20 -2.00
C GLY A 408 18.34 -8.95 -2.51
N MET A 409 17.48 -8.32 -1.71
CA MET A 409 16.82 -7.05 -2.04
C MET A 409 17.82 -5.91 -2.17
N VAL A 410 18.78 -5.81 -1.24
CA VAL A 410 19.86 -4.80 -1.27
C VAL A 410 20.68 -4.96 -2.55
N ALA A 411 21.11 -6.19 -2.87
CA ALA A 411 21.88 -6.46 -4.07
C ALA A 411 21.10 -6.12 -5.36
N THR A 412 19.81 -6.45 -5.39
CA THR A 412 18.93 -6.13 -6.52
C THR A 412 18.77 -4.63 -6.70
N ALA A 413 18.51 -3.88 -5.63
CA ALA A 413 18.39 -2.42 -5.67
C ALA A 413 19.69 -1.76 -6.12
N ALA A 414 20.85 -2.21 -5.60
CA ALA A 414 22.15 -1.68 -5.95
C ALA A 414 22.53 -1.88 -7.43
N ALA A 415 22.03 -2.96 -8.05
CA ALA A 415 22.25 -3.25 -9.47
C ALA A 415 21.27 -2.52 -10.40
N HIS A 416 20.16 -1.99 -9.88
CA HIS A 416 19.11 -1.33 -10.65
C HIS A 416 19.28 0.18 -10.65
N GLY A 417 19.32 0.82 -11.83
CA GLY A 417 19.59 2.26 -11.95
C GLY A 417 18.60 3.17 -11.24
N TYR A 418 17.38 2.71 -10.98
CA TYR A 418 16.37 3.39 -10.15
C TYR A 418 16.32 2.85 -8.71
N ALA A 419 17.27 2.01 -8.33
CA ALA A 419 17.32 1.34 -7.03
C ALA A 419 16.00 0.64 -6.64
N ARG A 420 15.30 0.03 -7.61
CA ARG A 420 14.06 -0.71 -7.38
C ARG A 420 14.36 -2.08 -6.73
N PRO A 421 13.88 -2.36 -5.49
CA PRO A 421 14.28 -3.59 -4.79
C PRO A 421 13.74 -4.90 -5.39
N LEU A 422 12.70 -4.82 -6.26
CA LEU A 422 12.20 -5.95 -7.05
C LEU A 422 12.93 -6.15 -8.38
N GLY A 423 13.88 -5.25 -8.75
CA GLY A 423 14.57 -5.31 -10.04
C GLY A 423 13.59 -5.21 -11.21
N ASP A 424 13.68 -6.16 -12.15
CA ASP A 424 12.89 -6.25 -13.37
C ASP A 424 11.55 -7.01 -13.22
N ARG A 425 11.13 -7.32 -12.01
CA ARG A 425 9.86 -8.00 -11.74
C ARG A 425 8.69 -7.02 -11.67
N TYR A 426 7.84 -7.04 -12.69
CA TYR A 426 6.64 -6.19 -12.82
C TYR A 426 5.39 -7.06 -12.88
N SER A 427 4.50 -6.88 -11.92
CA SER A 427 3.27 -7.66 -11.76
C SER A 427 2.10 -6.76 -11.41
N TRP A 428 0.89 -7.29 -11.44
CA TRP A 428 -0.30 -6.57 -10.96
C TRP A 428 -0.07 -6.10 -9.52
N GLY A 429 -0.32 -4.81 -9.26
CA GLY A 429 -0.07 -4.22 -7.94
C GLY A 429 1.41 -4.15 -7.55
N GLY A 430 2.33 -4.21 -8.54
CA GLY A 430 3.77 -4.23 -8.30
C GLY A 430 4.28 -3.06 -7.45
N ASN A 431 3.66 -1.89 -7.52
CA ASN A 431 3.97 -0.75 -6.67
C ASN A 431 3.65 -1.03 -5.19
N GLY A 432 2.51 -1.68 -4.91
CA GLY A 432 2.18 -2.15 -3.55
C GLY A 432 3.20 -3.16 -3.04
N THR A 433 3.64 -4.08 -3.91
CA THR A 433 4.69 -5.05 -3.56
C THR A 433 6.02 -4.34 -3.25
N VAL A 434 6.45 -3.36 -4.06
CA VAL A 434 7.66 -2.55 -3.79
C VAL A 434 7.57 -1.89 -2.40
N ALA A 435 6.45 -1.26 -2.07
CA ALA A 435 6.25 -0.64 -0.76
C ALA A 435 6.33 -1.67 0.39
N ARG A 436 5.75 -2.86 0.19
CA ARG A 436 5.65 -3.91 1.23
C ARG A 436 6.99 -4.55 1.57
N LEU A 437 8.00 -4.43 0.69
CA LEU A 437 9.37 -4.89 1.00
C LEU A 437 9.97 -4.18 2.23
N ALA A 438 9.53 -2.96 2.55
CA ALA A 438 9.93 -2.25 3.77
C ALA A 438 9.70 -3.08 5.04
N VAL A 439 8.66 -3.91 5.10
CA VAL A 439 8.38 -4.79 6.25
C VAL A 439 9.54 -5.78 6.48
N VAL A 440 10.01 -6.42 5.41
CA VAL A 440 11.09 -7.42 5.48
C VAL A 440 12.45 -6.75 5.77
N LEU A 441 12.70 -5.62 5.13
CA LEU A 441 13.95 -4.86 5.31
C LEU A 441 14.06 -4.29 6.73
N HIS A 442 12.98 -3.73 7.28
CA HIS A 442 12.93 -3.25 8.67
C HIS A 442 13.15 -4.40 9.66
N ALA A 443 12.50 -5.53 9.44
CA ALA A 443 12.68 -6.71 10.28
C ALA A 443 14.13 -7.23 10.24
N ALA A 444 14.77 -7.23 9.08
CA ALA A 444 16.18 -7.61 8.94
C ALA A 444 17.11 -6.64 9.67
N GLU A 445 16.86 -5.33 9.61
CA GLU A 445 17.62 -4.30 10.34
C GLU A 445 17.53 -4.49 11.86
N LYS A 446 16.37 -4.89 12.38
CA LYS A 446 16.19 -5.20 13.82
C LYS A 446 17.03 -6.40 14.27
N ILE A 447 17.24 -7.39 13.40
CA ILE A 447 18.01 -8.61 13.73
C ILE A 447 19.51 -8.41 13.50
N SER A 448 19.87 -7.79 12.37
CA SER A 448 21.26 -7.58 11.94
C SER A 448 21.41 -6.13 11.46
N PRO A 449 21.66 -5.16 12.35
CA PRO A 449 21.70 -3.75 12.00
C PRO A 449 22.70 -3.45 10.88
N GLN A 450 22.18 -3.10 9.71
CA GLN A 450 22.94 -2.68 8.53
C GLN A 450 22.21 -1.51 7.88
N SER A 451 22.88 -0.36 7.77
CA SER A 451 22.29 0.84 7.15
C SER A 451 21.76 0.62 5.72
N ALA A 452 22.26 -0.42 5.03
CA ALA A 452 21.81 -0.80 3.70
C ALA A 452 20.34 -1.25 3.66
N TYR A 453 19.84 -1.91 4.69
CA TYR A 453 18.43 -2.34 4.74
C TYR A 453 17.49 -1.14 4.77
N ARG A 454 17.76 -0.20 5.69
CA ARG A 454 16.97 1.03 5.79
C ARG A 454 17.10 1.92 4.56
N ALA A 455 18.31 1.99 3.96
CA ALA A 455 18.51 2.72 2.71
C ALA A 455 17.70 2.11 1.56
N THR A 456 17.65 0.77 1.46
CA THR A 456 16.87 0.08 0.43
C THR A 456 15.36 0.23 0.66
N ALA A 457 14.88 0.24 1.90
CA ALA A 457 13.48 0.57 2.21
C ALA A 457 13.13 2.01 1.77
N LEU A 458 14.06 2.96 1.97
CA LEU A 458 13.91 4.33 1.48
C LEU A 458 13.94 4.42 -0.05
N ASP A 459 14.79 3.65 -0.72
CA ASP A 459 14.84 3.57 -2.19
C ASP A 459 13.50 3.08 -2.78
N ALA A 460 12.81 2.16 -2.09
CA ALA A 460 11.46 1.75 -2.48
C ALA A 460 10.48 2.95 -2.43
N VAL A 461 10.54 3.78 -1.39
CA VAL A 461 9.73 5.01 -1.29
C VAL A 461 10.10 6.00 -2.38
N HIS A 462 11.39 6.24 -2.61
CA HIS A 462 11.87 7.13 -3.66
C HIS A 462 11.43 6.69 -5.06
N TYR A 463 11.44 5.37 -5.34
CA TYR A 463 10.91 4.83 -6.59
C TYR A 463 9.43 5.17 -6.78
N LEU A 464 8.61 5.01 -5.76
CA LEU A 464 7.18 5.29 -5.83
C LEU A 464 6.86 6.78 -5.96
N LEU A 465 7.73 7.66 -5.48
CA LEU A 465 7.52 9.11 -5.44
C LEU A 465 8.28 9.89 -6.53
N GLY A 466 8.87 9.20 -7.53
CA GLY A 466 9.39 9.85 -8.72
C GLY A 466 10.75 9.37 -9.23
N ARG A 467 11.55 8.62 -8.46
CA ARG A 467 12.80 8.04 -8.94
C ARG A 467 12.53 6.76 -9.75
N ASN A 468 11.82 6.89 -10.86
CA ASN A 468 11.40 5.79 -11.74
C ASN A 468 11.50 6.21 -13.22
N SER A 469 11.27 5.28 -14.16
CA SER A 469 11.38 5.55 -15.61
C SER A 469 10.39 6.60 -16.11
N PHE A 470 9.31 6.85 -15.38
CA PHE A 470 8.31 7.86 -15.71
C PHE A 470 8.65 9.25 -15.15
N GLY A 471 9.58 9.38 -14.18
CA GLY A 471 9.99 10.63 -13.55
C GLY A 471 8.85 11.32 -12.79
N ARG A 472 7.83 10.57 -12.33
CA ARG A 472 6.63 11.08 -11.67
C ARG A 472 6.18 10.18 -10.53
N SER A 473 5.40 10.73 -9.63
CA SER A 473 4.81 9.97 -8.53
C SER A 473 3.77 8.95 -9.03
N PHE A 474 3.66 7.83 -8.33
CA PHE A 474 2.57 6.85 -8.50
C PHE A 474 1.46 6.98 -7.44
N VAL A 475 1.47 8.07 -6.65
CA VAL A 475 0.48 8.30 -5.59
C VAL A 475 -0.34 9.53 -5.92
N THR A 476 -1.67 9.40 -5.96
CA THR A 476 -2.57 10.52 -6.26
C THR A 476 -2.39 11.68 -5.29
N GLY A 477 -2.31 12.90 -5.79
CA GLY A 477 -2.17 14.12 -4.98
C GLY A 477 -0.82 14.30 -4.28
N ILE A 478 0.16 13.43 -4.49
CA ILE A 478 1.49 13.49 -3.83
C ILE A 478 2.59 13.57 -4.89
N GLY A 479 3.53 14.50 -4.72
CA GLY A 479 4.71 14.64 -5.57
C GLY A 479 4.43 15.31 -6.92
N PHE A 480 5.37 15.15 -7.84
CA PHE A 480 5.30 15.76 -9.18
C PHE A 480 4.51 14.89 -10.14
N GLU A 481 3.61 15.52 -10.92
CA GLU A 481 2.73 14.86 -11.90
C GLU A 481 2.09 13.56 -11.37
N PRO A 482 1.39 13.62 -10.22
CA PRO A 482 0.73 12.43 -9.66
C PRO A 482 -0.33 11.89 -10.63
N PRO A 483 -0.76 10.62 -10.50
CA PRO A 483 -1.85 10.07 -11.32
C PRO A 483 -3.10 10.94 -11.22
N LEU A 484 -3.71 11.26 -12.38
CA LEU A 484 -4.94 12.05 -12.48
C LEU A 484 -6.15 11.21 -12.87
N HIS A 485 -5.94 10.04 -13.44
CA HIS A 485 -6.99 9.18 -13.98
C HIS A 485 -6.89 7.72 -13.46
N PRO A 486 -6.81 7.52 -12.12
CA PRO A 486 -6.82 6.16 -11.58
C PRO A 486 -8.15 5.46 -11.91
N HIS A 487 -8.13 4.13 -12.02
CA HIS A 487 -9.35 3.33 -12.09
C HIS A 487 -10.02 3.30 -10.70
N ASP A 488 -10.81 4.30 -10.42
CA ASP A 488 -11.45 4.57 -9.14
C ASP A 488 -12.84 5.21 -9.36
N ARG A 489 -13.89 4.47 -9.04
CA ARG A 489 -15.27 4.91 -9.24
C ARG A 489 -15.59 6.21 -8.52
N PHE A 490 -15.13 6.33 -7.29
CA PHE A 490 -15.41 7.53 -6.49
C PHE A 490 -14.70 8.77 -7.06
N SER A 491 -13.44 8.66 -7.42
CA SER A 491 -12.70 9.75 -8.06
C SER A 491 -13.34 10.19 -9.38
N ALA A 492 -13.77 9.24 -10.20
CA ALA A 492 -14.44 9.52 -11.46
C ALA A 492 -15.80 10.20 -11.24
N ALA A 493 -16.61 9.73 -10.27
CA ALA A 493 -17.91 10.31 -9.95
C ALA A 493 -17.82 11.74 -9.43
N LEU A 494 -16.79 12.07 -8.66
CA LEU A 494 -16.53 13.43 -8.15
C LEU A 494 -16.29 14.44 -9.26
N ASN A 495 -15.67 14.02 -10.38
CA ASN A 495 -15.39 14.87 -11.54
C ASN A 495 -14.75 16.24 -11.21
N LEU A 496 -13.84 16.27 -10.24
CA LEU A 496 -13.17 17.48 -9.77
C LEU A 496 -11.95 17.87 -10.62
N GLY A 497 -11.63 17.10 -11.67
CA GLY A 497 -10.40 17.23 -12.45
C GLY A 497 -9.13 16.75 -11.73
N VAL A 498 -9.28 16.26 -10.50
CA VAL A 498 -8.26 15.55 -9.72
C VAL A 498 -8.93 14.41 -8.96
N PRO A 499 -8.25 13.25 -8.79
CA PRO A 499 -8.80 12.12 -8.04
C PRO A 499 -8.69 12.31 -6.54
N CYS A 500 -9.30 11.40 -5.77
CA CYS A 500 -9.08 11.30 -4.33
C CYS A 500 -7.58 11.19 -4.01
N PRO A 501 -7.05 12.01 -3.09
CA PRO A 501 -5.63 12.04 -2.79
C PRO A 501 -5.17 10.80 -1.98
N GLY A 502 -3.88 10.52 -2.05
CA GLY A 502 -3.21 9.55 -1.19
C GLY A 502 -3.42 8.09 -1.59
N ARG A 503 -3.76 7.80 -2.84
CA ARG A 503 -4.00 6.44 -3.35
C ARG A 503 -2.88 6.00 -4.29
N LEU A 504 -2.23 4.87 -3.95
CA LEU A 504 -1.16 4.28 -4.74
C LEU A 504 -1.75 3.47 -5.89
N VAL A 505 -1.36 3.79 -7.14
CA VAL A 505 -1.75 3.00 -8.32
C VAL A 505 -0.88 1.75 -8.48
N GLY A 506 -1.44 0.71 -9.10
CA GLY A 506 -0.82 -0.61 -9.27
C GLY A 506 0.57 -0.59 -9.91
N GLY A 507 0.78 0.31 -10.87
CA GLY A 507 2.08 0.52 -11.50
C GLY A 507 2.32 -0.32 -12.76
N PRO A 508 3.52 -0.22 -13.35
CA PRO A 508 3.86 -0.86 -14.60
C PRO A 508 3.79 -2.38 -14.52
N GLN A 509 3.24 -2.99 -15.58
CA GLN A 509 3.24 -4.44 -15.83
C GLN A 509 2.86 -4.74 -17.31
N PRO A 510 3.29 -5.86 -17.90
CA PRO A 510 4.28 -6.80 -17.38
C PRO A 510 5.72 -6.30 -17.53
N HIS A 511 5.96 -5.11 -18.13
CA HIS A 511 7.29 -4.53 -18.33
C HIS A 511 7.42 -3.15 -17.69
N ALA A 512 8.65 -2.69 -17.49
CA ALA A 512 9.01 -1.45 -16.80
C ALA A 512 8.31 -0.19 -17.34
N ASN A 513 8.05 -0.14 -18.66
CA ASN A 513 7.48 1.03 -19.33
C ASN A 513 5.98 0.87 -19.65
N ASP A 514 5.34 -0.23 -19.20
CA ASP A 514 3.95 -0.56 -19.48
C ASP A 514 2.99 0.02 -18.43
N TRP A 515 2.99 1.34 -18.28
CA TRP A 515 2.02 2.06 -17.47
C TRP A 515 1.57 3.34 -18.17
N GLN A 516 0.29 3.63 -18.08
CA GLN A 516 -0.32 4.88 -18.54
C GLN A 516 -1.34 5.35 -17.51
N ASP A 517 -1.45 6.65 -17.32
CA ASP A 517 -2.44 7.26 -16.44
C ASP A 517 -3.81 7.31 -17.13
N LEU A 518 -4.49 6.17 -17.19
CA LEU A 518 -5.77 5.98 -17.87
C LEU A 518 -6.77 5.25 -16.96
N GLU A 519 -7.94 5.83 -16.73
CA GLU A 519 -9.02 5.28 -15.92
C GLU A 519 -9.44 3.87 -16.37
N ARG A 520 -9.48 3.61 -17.67
CA ARG A 520 -9.87 2.30 -18.22
C ARG A 520 -8.84 1.19 -18.03
N ASP A 521 -7.59 1.53 -17.67
CA ASP A 521 -6.51 0.56 -17.50
C ASP A 521 -6.44 0.06 -16.04
N TYR A 522 -7.47 -0.69 -15.63
CA TYR A 522 -7.57 -1.25 -14.29
C TYR A 522 -6.39 -2.18 -13.95
N THR A 523 -5.74 -2.78 -14.94
CA THR A 523 -4.63 -3.71 -14.69
C THR A 523 -3.38 -3.02 -14.16
N ARG A 524 -3.20 -1.73 -14.45
CA ARG A 524 -2.00 -0.95 -14.11
C ARG A 524 -2.29 0.31 -13.29
N ASN A 525 -3.47 0.90 -13.49
CA ASN A 525 -3.82 2.19 -12.91
C ASN A 525 -4.96 2.12 -11.88
N GLU A 526 -5.34 0.93 -11.43
CA GLU A 526 -6.24 0.74 -10.30
C GLU A 526 -5.52 1.10 -8.99
N ILE A 527 -6.31 1.34 -7.96
CA ILE A 527 -5.87 1.58 -6.58
C ILE A 527 -6.45 0.50 -5.69
N ALA A 528 -5.78 0.13 -4.61
CA ALA A 528 -6.32 -0.86 -3.66
C ALA A 528 -5.80 -0.65 -2.23
N ILE A 529 -6.59 -1.11 -1.25
CA ILE A 529 -6.26 -0.93 0.18
C ILE A 529 -4.95 -1.63 0.55
N ASN A 530 -4.67 -2.83 0.03
CA ASN A 530 -3.45 -3.59 0.32
C ASN A 530 -2.17 -2.92 -0.23
N TRP A 531 -2.26 -2.17 -1.30
CA TRP A 531 -1.13 -1.38 -1.82
C TRP A 531 -0.91 -0.13 -0.99
N ASN A 532 -2.02 0.53 -0.60
CA ASN A 532 -1.98 1.74 0.22
C ASN A 532 -1.42 1.47 1.61
N THR A 533 -1.85 0.38 2.26
CA THR A 533 -1.36 0.02 3.59
C THR A 533 0.12 -0.35 3.59
N ALA A 534 0.61 -0.95 2.51
CA ALA A 534 2.04 -1.17 2.29
C ALA A 534 2.83 0.15 2.21
N LEU A 535 2.31 1.15 1.47
CA LEU A 535 2.91 2.48 1.40
C LEU A 535 2.87 3.19 2.77
N ILE A 536 1.77 3.05 3.52
CA ILE A 536 1.64 3.59 4.89
C ILE A 536 2.75 3.02 5.79
N TYR A 537 2.99 1.70 5.75
CA TYR A 537 4.07 1.07 6.50
C TYR A 537 5.43 1.65 6.11
N ALA A 538 5.73 1.70 4.80
CA ALA A 538 7.00 2.20 4.30
C ALA A 538 7.26 3.67 4.69
N LEU A 539 6.24 4.52 4.64
CA LEU A 539 6.33 5.92 5.07
C LEU A 539 6.45 6.06 6.60
N ALA A 540 5.80 5.18 7.37
CA ALA A 540 5.81 5.21 8.83
C ALA A 540 7.23 5.04 9.40
N GLU A 541 8.09 4.24 8.77
CA GLU A 541 9.49 4.05 9.14
C GLU A 541 10.30 5.35 9.14
N PHE A 542 9.91 6.32 8.31
CA PHE A 542 10.62 7.57 8.11
C PHE A 542 9.94 8.77 8.79
N LEU A 543 8.93 8.54 9.62
CA LEU A 543 8.32 9.57 10.45
C LEU A 543 9.27 10.00 11.60
N PRO A 544 9.22 11.26 12.02
CA PRO A 544 10.03 11.72 13.15
C PRO A 544 9.67 10.97 14.44
N ALA A 545 10.64 10.29 15.06
CA ALA A 545 10.45 9.60 16.34
C ALA A 545 10.16 10.58 17.50
N LYS A 546 10.68 11.83 17.41
CA LYS A 546 10.42 12.92 18.35
C LYS A 546 9.65 14.03 17.63
N THR A 547 8.50 14.46 18.17
CA THR A 547 7.98 15.79 17.83
C THR A 547 9.05 16.79 18.25
N ALA A 548 9.54 17.62 17.32
CA ALA A 548 10.33 18.79 17.68
C ALA A 548 9.44 19.76 18.49
N ALA A 549 9.22 19.45 19.77
CA ALA A 549 8.88 20.44 20.77
C ALA A 549 10.23 21.07 21.13
N ASN A 550 10.37 22.37 20.85
CA ASN A 550 11.51 23.24 21.13
C ASN A 550 12.69 23.16 20.13
N GLN A 551 12.48 23.71 18.94
CA GLN A 551 13.47 24.63 18.37
C GLN A 551 12.70 25.93 18.04
N LYS A 552 12.68 26.83 19.04
CA LYS A 552 12.40 28.26 18.86
C LYS A 552 13.72 28.95 18.50
#